data_c747b712337a6c7f6134ae8f7ab589cd
#
_entry.id   c747b712337a6c7f6134ae8f7ab589cd
#
_cell.length_a   1.000
_cell.length_b   1.000
_cell.length_c   1.000
_cell.angle_alpha   90.00
_cell.angle_beta   90.00
_cell.angle_gamma   90.00
#
_symmetry.space_group_name_H-M   'P 1'
#
loop_
_entity.id
_entity.type
_entity.pdbx_description
1 polymer ?
#
loop_
_entity_poly.entity_id
_entity_poly.type
_entity_poly.pdbx_seq_one_letter_code
_entity_poly.pdbx_strand_id
1 'polypeptide(L)'
;GMSKGVQFLMKKNKIDVIDGFGKMKPGKKVAVTAADGKVTDYDADHIIIATGANSRELPNLPQDGVKVIGYRKAMTLEKQPKSMIVVGSGAIGVEFAHFYNAMGTQVTIVEFLPNIVPLEDEDISKQMERSMKKAGVTIMTNASVEKIDTSGKGVKAFVKTAKGEEVLEADILLSAVGIKTNLENIGLEEVGIATDRDKIIVNDFYQTNIPGYYAIGDVVPGPALAHVASAEGITCVEKIAGLHVDPIDYGNIPGCTYATPEIASVGLTEKQAKEKGYDFYKLSLNSKELKGNKCTNNCYSHSNTDGTNSYIEISLIS
;
A
#
# COMPACT_ATOMS: atom_id res chain seq x y z
N GLY A 1 21.39 8.71 2.91
CA GLY A 1 20.71 9.64 3.78
C GLY A 1 19.89 8.97 4.85
N MET A 2 18.67 8.54 4.55
CA MET A 2 17.67 8.06 5.53
C MET A 2 18.14 6.85 6.34
N SER A 3 18.72 5.81 5.73
CA SER A 3 19.22 4.63 6.45
C SER A 3 20.27 4.99 7.53
N LYS A 4 21.18 5.94 7.25
CA LYS A 4 22.13 6.44 8.26
C LYS A 4 21.43 7.16 9.40
N GLY A 5 20.34 7.87 9.11
CA GLY A 5 19.52 8.53 10.15
C GLY A 5 18.85 7.51 11.08
N VAL A 6 18.28 6.43 10.53
CA VAL A 6 17.70 5.34 11.31
C VAL A 6 18.78 4.68 12.18
N GLN A 7 19.93 4.31 11.62
CA GLN A 7 21.05 3.74 12.39
C GLN A 7 21.50 4.64 13.52
N PHE A 8 21.57 5.96 13.28
CA PHE A 8 21.89 6.93 14.33
C PHE A 8 20.86 6.93 15.46
N LEU A 9 19.56 6.87 15.12
CA LEU A 9 18.48 6.81 16.12
C LEU A 9 18.53 5.50 16.93
N MET A 10 18.78 4.36 16.30
CA MET A 10 18.97 3.09 17.01
C MET A 10 20.11 3.20 18.03
N LYS A 11 21.29 3.67 17.59
CA LYS A 11 22.44 3.88 18.48
C LYS A 11 22.17 4.88 19.59
N LYS A 12 21.54 6.02 19.26
CA LYS A 12 21.17 7.06 20.26
C LYS A 12 20.27 6.52 21.36
N ASN A 13 19.32 5.65 20.99
CA ASN A 13 18.36 5.07 21.91
C ASN A 13 18.82 3.72 22.50
N LYS A 14 20.08 3.30 22.26
CA LYS A 14 20.66 2.05 22.75
C LYS A 14 19.85 0.81 22.34
N ILE A 15 19.39 0.81 21.09
CA ILE A 15 18.66 -0.29 20.49
C ILE A 15 19.69 -1.11 19.69
N ASP A 16 19.80 -2.39 20.03
CA ASP A 16 20.65 -3.34 19.30
C ASP A 16 20.00 -3.70 17.95
N VAL A 17 20.77 -3.59 16.87
CA VAL A 17 20.37 -4.01 15.54
C VAL A 17 21.07 -5.32 15.23
N ILE A 18 20.27 -6.37 15.01
CA ILE A 18 20.76 -7.72 14.73
C ILE A 18 20.43 -8.05 13.27
N ASP A 19 21.47 -8.12 12.43
CA ASP A 19 21.32 -8.42 11.02
C ASP A 19 21.17 -9.93 10.78
N GLY A 20 20.11 -10.34 10.09
CA GLY A 20 19.86 -11.72 9.74
C GLY A 20 18.40 -12.03 9.49
N PHE A 21 18.10 -13.29 9.20
CA PHE A 21 16.75 -13.79 9.04
C PHE A 21 16.22 -14.28 10.39
N GLY A 22 15.23 -13.58 10.93
CA GLY A 22 14.58 -13.91 12.22
C GLY A 22 13.48 -14.94 12.04
N LYS A 23 13.57 -16.06 12.81
CA LYS A 23 12.53 -17.07 12.91
C LYS A 23 12.11 -17.23 14.37
N MET A 24 10.82 -17.10 14.64
CA MET A 24 10.26 -17.29 15.98
C MET A 24 10.28 -18.78 16.35
N LYS A 25 10.49 -19.04 17.64
CA LYS A 25 10.41 -20.36 18.28
C LYS A 25 9.47 -20.30 19.48
N PRO A 26 8.92 -21.44 19.91
CA PRO A 26 8.16 -21.52 21.16
C PRO A 26 8.98 -21.00 22.35
N GLY A 27 8.29 -20.43 23.35
CA GLY A 27 8.92 -19.92 24.57
C GLY A 27 9.53 -18.51 24.41
N LYS A 28 8.99 -17.70 23.51
CA LYS A 28 9.39 -16.30 23.27
C LYS A 28 10.87 -16.16 22.87
N LYS A 29 11.29 -16.98 21.91
CA LYS A 29 12.62 -16.96 21.34
C LYS A 29 12.58 -16.55 19.87
N VAL A 30 13.65 -15.89 19.43
CA VAL A 30 13.90 -15.60 18.02
C VAL A 30 15.26 -16.16 17.63
N ALA A 31 15.27 -17.12 16.70
CA ALA A 31 16.49 -17.59 16.06
C ALA A 31 16.84 -16.67 14.92
N VAL A 32 18.00 -16.07 14.95
CA VAL A 32 18.51 -15.22 13.86
C VAL A 32 19.60 -15.95 13.11
N THR A 33 19.37 -16.17 11.81
CA THR A 33 20.37 -16.72 10.89
C THR A 33 21.08 -15.57 10.19
N ALA A 34 22.35 -15.39 10.50
CA ALA A 34 23.21 -14.39 9.89
C ALA A 34 23.61 -14.76 8.44
N ALA A 35 24.21 -13.82 7.71
CA ALA A 35 24.60 -14.01 6.32
C ALA A 35 25.65 -15.14 6.11
N ASP A 36 26.45 -15.43 7.13
CA ASP A 36 27.42 -16.55 7.15
C ASP A 36 26.79 -17.91 7.51
N GLY A 37 25.47 -17.95 7.72
CA GLY A 37 24.73 -19.14 8.10
C GLY A 37 24.74 -19.46 9.62
N LYS A 38 25.43 -18.66 10.43
CA LYS A 38 25.43 -18.83 11.90
C LYS A 38 24.05 -18.50 12.46
N VAL A 39 23.55 -19.39 13.30
CA VAL A 39 22.26 -19.20 14.01
C VAL A 39 22.52 -18.82 15.46
N THR A 40 21.87 -17.77 15.92
CA THR A 40 21.92 -17.32 17.31
C THR A 40 20.48 -17.16 17.84
N ASP A 41 20.20 -17.74 19.00
CA ASP A 41 18.90 -17.62 19.67
C ASP A 41 18.91 -16.42 20.64
N TYR A 42 17.84 -15.67 20.59
CA TYR A 42 17.58 -14.54 21.49
C TYR A 42 16.29 -14.78 22.27
N ASP A 43 16.34 -14.54 23.55
CA ASP A 43 15.15 -14.56 24.43
C ASP A 43 14.55 -13.15 24.48
N ALA A 44 13.21 -13.05 24.55
CA ALA A 44 12.51 -11.77 24.65
C ALA A 44 11.25 -11.91 25.49
N ASP A 45 10.90 -10.89 26.27
CA ASP A 45 9.63 -10.85 26.99
C ASP A 45 8.45 -10.59 26.04
N HIS A 46 8.69 -9.78 25.00
CA HIS A 46 7.72 -9.40 24.00
C HIS A 46 8.34 -9.48 22.61
N ILE A 47 7.62 -10.02 21.64
CA ILE A 47 8.05 -10.13 20.23
C ILE A 47 7.01 -9.42 19.36
N ILE A 48 7.44 -8.41 18.58
CA ILE A 48 6.60 -7.67 17.64
C ILE A 48 7.00 -8.08 16.21
N ILE A 49 6.04 -8.61 15.46
CA ILE A 49 6.23 -9.03 14.06
C ILE A 49 5.91 -7.81 13.18
N ALA A 50 6.92 -7.30 12.48
CA ALA A 50 6.81 -6.14 11.59
C ALA A 50 7.54 -6.40 10.27
N THR A 51 7.33 -7.59 9.70
CA THR A 51 8.09 -8.10 8.54
C THR A 51 7.67 -7.48 7.22
N GLY A 52 6.58 -6.70 7.21
CA GLY A 52 6.12 -5.95 6.04
C GLY A 52 5.64 -6.82 4.88
N ALA A 53 5.71 -6.29 3.66
CA ALA A 53 5.21 -6.93 2.47
C ALA A 53 6.13 -6.75 1.26
N ASN A 54 5.92 -7.56 0.23
CA ASN A 54 6.54 -7.48 -1.09
C ASN A 54 5.48 -7.35 -2.19
N SER A 55 5.91 -7.08 -3.43
CA SER A 55 5.02 -7.12 -4.59
C SER A 55 4.35 -8.49 -4.69
N ARG A 56 3.04 -8.49 -4.93
CA ARG A 56 2.31 -9.72 -5.24
C ARG A 56 2.69 -10.19 -6.63
N GLU A 57 2.95 -11.48 -6.77
CA GLU A 57 3.11 -12.13 -8.06
C GLU A 57 1.81 -12.85 -8.45
N LEU A 58 1.48 -12.78 -9.73
CA LEU A 58 0.42 -13.59 -10.32
C LEU A 58 1.04 -14.70 -11.17
N PRO A 59 0.41 -15.90 -11.26
CA PRO A 59 0.96 -17.01 -12.03
C PRO A 59 1.20 -16.72 -13.51
N ASN A 60 0.38 -15.83 -14.09
CA ASN A 60 0.49 -15.36 -15.47
C ASN A 60 1.39 -14.13 -15.64
N LEU A 61 1.93 -13.60 -14.53
CA LEU A 61 2.77 -12.41 -14.48
C LEU A 61 3.96 -12.60 -13.52
N PRO A 62 4.80 -13.63 -13.73
CA PRO A 62 5.95 -13.87 -12.87
C PRO A 62 6.99 -12.77 -13.03
N GLN A 63 7.57 -12.32 -11.92
CA GLN A 63 8.60 -11.28 -11.90
C GLN A 63 9.98 -11.91 -12.08
N ASP A 64 10.71 -11.46 -13.09
CA ASP A 64 12.11 -11.88 -13.33
C ASP A 64 13.13 -10.89 -12.77
N GLY A 65 12.66 -9.76 -12.23
CA GLY A 65 13.49 -8.69 -11.68
C GLY A 65 14.30 -7.89 -12.72
N VAL A 66 14.10 -8.16 -14.02
CA VAL A 66 14.82 -7.52 -15.13
C VAL A 66 13.85 -6.82 -16.09
N LYS A 67 12.94 -7.58 -16.71
CA LYS A 67 11.91 -7.07 -17.65
C LYS A 67 10.54 -6.98 -17.02
N VAL A 68 10.22 -7.91 -16.13
CA VAL A 68 9.00 -7.93 -15.33
C VAL A 68 9.38 -7.67 -13.88
N ILE A 69 9.03 -6.50 -13.38
CA ILE A 69 9.52 -6.01 -12.10
C ILE A 69 8.38 -5.62 -11.16
N GLY A 70 8.66 -5.66 -9.87
CA GLY A 70 7.83 -5.08 -8.83
C GLY A 70 8.30 -3.67 -8.45
N TYR A 71 7.57 -3.02 -7.55
CA TYR A 71 7.79 -1.63 -7.14
C TYR A 71 9.20 -1.39 -6.55
N ARG A 72 9.78 -2.34 -5.80
CA ARG A 72 11.12 -2.18 -5.22
C ARG A 72 12.19 -2.03 -6.30
N LYS A 73 12.11 -2.84 -7.36
CA LYS A 73 13.03 -2.74 -8.48
C LYS A 73 12.77 -1.49 -9.32
N ALA A 74 11.50 -1.09 -9.48
CA ALA A 74 11.14 0.14 -10.18
C ALA A 74 11.76 1.39 -9.53
N MET A 75 11.91 1.42 -8.19
CA MET A 75 12.58 2.53 -7.51
C MET A 75 14.10 2.61 -7.78
N THR A 76 14.71 1.57 -8.29
CA THR A 76 16.18 1.44 -8.40
C THR A 76 16.65 1.03 -9.77
N LEU A 77 15.89 1.31 -10.83
CA LEU A 77 16.34 1.06 -12.20
C LEU A 77 17.56 1.90 -12.52
N GLU A 78 18.62 1.26 -13.01
CA GLU A 78 19.86 1.92 -13.40
C GLU A 78 19.70 2.78 -14.66
N LYS A 79 18.74 2.42 -15.52
CA LYS A 79 18.45 3.11 -16.78
C LYS A 79 16.94 3.36 -16.90
N GLN A 80 16.59 4.53 -17.31
CA GLN A 80 15.22 4.86 -17.66
C GLN A 80 14.76 4.04 -18.87
N PRO A 81 13.65 3.29 -18.79
CA PRO A 81 13.07 2.61 -19.95
C PRO A 81 12.44 3.62 -20.90
N LYS A 82 12.45 3.33 -22.20
CA LYS A 82 11.75 4.15 -23.21
C LYS A 82 10.24 3.92 -23.15
N SER A 83 9.84 2.69 -22.83
CA SER A 83 8.44 2.29 -22.71
C SER A 83 8.22 1.39 -21.50
N MET A 84 7.05 1.54 -20.85
CA MET A 84 6.66 0.77 -19.68
C MET A 84 5.18 0.40 -19.73
N ILE A 85 4.88 -0.86 -19.49
CA ILE A 85 3.52 -1.33 -19.19
C ILE A 85 3.40 -1.40 -17.67
N VAL A 86 2.37 -0.76 -17.11
CA VAL A 86 2.04 -0.84 -15.68
C VAL A 86 0.76 -1.66 -15.53
N VAL A 87 0.84 -2.80 -14.87
CA VAL A 87 -0.31 -3.68 -14.63
C VAL A 87 -0.83 -3.43 -13.22
N GLY A 88 -2.07 -2.95 -13.13
CA GLY A 88 -2.71 -2.46 -11.91
C GLY A 88 -2.58 -0.94 -11.78
N SER A 89 -3.65 -0.31 -11.36
CA SER A 89 -3.80 1.15 -11.25
C SER A 89 -4.21 1.63 -9.86
N GLY A 90 -3.89 0.88 -8.81
CA GLY A 90 -3.91 1.41 -7.44
C GLY A 90 -2.87 2.52 -7.26
N ALA A 91 -2.73 3.08 -6.06
CA ALA A 91 -1.78 4.16 -5.76
C ALA A 91 -0.37 3.86 -6.30
N ILE A 92 0.17 2.67 -6.05
CA ILE A 92 1.49 2.24 -6.54
C ILE A 92 1.58 2.36 -8.07
N GLY A 93 0.62 1.78 -8.79
CA GLY A 93 0.63 1.78 -10.26
C GLY A 93 0.54 3.19 -10.84
N VAL A 94 -0.35 4.01 -10.31
CA VAL A 94 -0.56 5.40 -10.77
C VAL A 94 0.65 6.28 -10.46
N GLU A 95 1.24 6.17 -9.28
CA GLU A 95 2.43 6.95 -8.91
C GLU A 95 3.64 6.63 -9.78
N PHE A 96 3.93 5.34 -10.02
CA PHE A 96 5.00 4.96 -10.93
C PHE A 96 4.71 5.34 -12.38
N ALA A 97 3.46 5.18 -12.83
CA ALA A 97 3.06 5.62 -14.17
C ALA A 97 3.26 7.13 -14.34
N HIS A 98 2.85 7.92 -13.34
CA HIS A 98 3.08 9.37 -13.32
C HIS A 98 4.57 9.70 -13.35
N PHE A 99 5.37 9.11 -12.44
CA PHE A 99 6.80 9.36 -12.33
C PHE A 99 7.53 9.07 -13.66
N TYR A 100 7.35 7.87 -14.20
CA TYR A 100 8.06 7.47 -15.42
C TYR A 100 7.59 8.27 -16.63
N ASN A 101 6.28 8.57 -16.73
CA ASN A 101 5.77 9.43 -17.81
C ASN A 101 6.34 10.84 -17.72
N ALA A 102 6.44 11.43 -16.53
CA ALA A 102 7.05 12.74 -16.32
C ALA A 102 8.55 12.78 -16.70
N MET A 103 9.23 11.64 -16.55
CA MET A 103 10.61 11.46 -17.00
C MET A 103 10.75 11.22 -18.52
N GLY A 104 9.66 11.10 -19.25
CA GLY A 104 9.65 10.90 -20.71
C GLY A 104 9.53 9.44 -21.16
N THR A 105 9.25 8.50 -20.26
CA THR A 105 8.91 7.11 -20.61
C THR A 105 7.51 7.06 -21.20
N GLN A 106 7.31 6.35 -22.29
CA GLN A 106 5.97 6.04 -22.82
C GLN A 106 5.30 5.00 -21.92
N VAL A 107 4.22 5.39 -21.24
CA VAL A 107 3.56 4.54 -20.26
C VAL A 107 2.19 4.10 -20.73
N THR A 108 1.90 2.79 -20.56
CA THR A 108 0.56 2.21 -20.72
C THR A 108 0.14 1.53 -19.42
N ILE A 109 -0.98 1.95 -18.87
CA ILE A 109 -1.62 1.30 -17.71
C ILE A 109 -2.62 0.27 -18.21
N VAL A 110 -2.58 -0.95 -17.67
CA VAL A 110 -3.58 -2.01 -17.87
C VAL A 110 -4.24 -2.29 -16.54
N GLU A 111 -5.56 -2.04 -16.48
CA GLU A 111 -6.36 -2.19 -15.27
C GLU A 111 -7.54 -3.15 -15.51
N PHE A 112 -7.67 -4.13 -14.64
CA PHE A 112 -8.75 -5.12 -14.69
C PHE A 112 -10.12 -4.51 -14.38
N LEU A 113 -10.17 -3.55 -13.45
CA LEU A 113 -11.38 -2.87 -13.01
C LEU A 113 -11.80 -1.77 -14.02
N PRO A 114 -13.06 -1.29 -13.95
CA PRO A 114 -13.55 -0.25 -14.87
C PRO A 114 -12.93 1.13 -14.66
N ASN A 115 -12.36 1.40 -13.49
CA ASN A 115 -11.78 2.69 -13.13
C ASN A 115 -10.35 2.51 -12.60
N ILE A 116 -9.49 3.48 -12.86
CA ILE A 116 -8.19 3.58 -12.17
C ILE A 116 -8.40 4.08 -10.73
N VAL A 117 -7.39 3.94 -9.87
CA VAL A 117 -7.48 4.22 -8.42
C VAL A 117 -8.81 3.74 -7.82
N PRO A 118 -9.12 2.44 -7.90
CA PRO A 118 -10.46 1.90 -7.68
C PRO A 118 -10.95 1.98 -6.22
N LEU A 119 -10.10 2.39 -5.29
CA LEU A 119 -10.46 2.60 -3.89
C LEU A 119 -10.97 4.02 -3.62
N GLU A 120 -10.79 4.93 -4.57
CA GLU A 120 -11.24 6.31 -4.50
C GLU A 120 -12.67 6.46 -5.04
N ASP A 121 -13.27 7.62 -4.81
CA ASP A 121 -14.54 7.94 -5.43
C ASP A 121 -14.47 7.95 -6.96
N GLU A 122 -15.57 7.55 -7.58
CA GLU A 122 -15.64 7.43 -9.04
C GLU A 122 -15.32 8.76 -9.77
N ASP A 123 -15.72 9.88 -9.20
CA ASP A 123 -15.44 11.20 -9.77
C ASP A 123 -13.95 11.54 -9.68
N ILE A 124 -13.28 11.16 -8.58
CA ILE A 124 -11.83 11.29 -8.41
C ILE A 124 -11.09 10.41 -9.41
N SER A 125 -11.52 9.15 -9.54
CA SER A 125 -10.98 8.22 -10.56
C SER A 125 -11.09 8.79 -11.96
N LYS A 126 -12.23 9.31 -12.35
CA LYS A 126 -12.45 9.93 -13.66
C LYS A 126 -11.58 11.17 -13.88
N GLN A 127 -11.38 11.98 -12.84
CA GLN A 127 -10.53 13.16 -12.93
C GLN A 127 -9.06 12.79 -13.10
N MET A 128 -8.57 11.82 -12.31
CA MET A 128 -7.20 11.29 -12.44
C MET A 128 -6.98 10.71 -13.83
N GLU A 129 -7.90 9.89 -14.34
CA GLU A 129 -7.82 9.28 -15.66
C GLU A 129 -7.70 10.34 -16.75
N ARG A 130 -8.54 11.39 -16.72
CA ARG A 130 -8.46 12.51 -17.67
C ARG A 130 -7.12 13.22 -17.62
N SER A 131 -6.60 13.47 -16.43
CA SER A 131 -5.32 14.16 -16.23
C SER A 131 -4.16 13.34 -16.75
N MET A 132 -4.11 12.04 -16.45
CA MET A 132 -3.06 11.15 -16.94
C MET A 132 -3.11 10.97 -18.47
N LYS A 133 -4.30 10.82 -19.05
CA LYS A 133 -4.47 10.78 -20.51
C LYS A 133 -4.00 12.07 -21.18
N LYS A 134 -4.32 13.23 -20.58
CA LYS A 134 -3.82 14.53 -21.07
C LYS A 134 -2.29 14.64 -20.97
N ALA A 135 -1.68 14.01 -19.98
CA ALA A 135 -0.22 13.93 -19.83
C ALA A 135 0.44 12.92 -20.79
N GLY A 136 -0.33 12.17 -21.60
CA GLY A 136 0.19 11.24 -22.59
C GLY A 136 0.24 9.77 -22.14
N VAL A 137 -0.29 9.44 -20.95
CA VAL A 137 -0.40 8.05 -20.51
C VAL A 137 -1.55 7.34 -21.23
N THR A 138 -1.28 6.18 -21.80
CA THR A 138 -2.32 5.29 -22.34
C THR A 138 -2.95 4.50 -21.18
N ILE A 139 -4.28 4.46 -21.11
CA ILE A 139 -5.01 3.76 -20.04
C ILE A 139 -6.04 2.81 -20.65
N MET A 140 -5.92 1.53 -20.29
CA MET A 140 -6.81 0.45 -20.69
C MET A 140 -7.47 -0.10 -19.42
N THR A 141 -8.73 0.24 -19.20
CA THR A 141 -9.58 -0.33 -18.13
C THR A 141 -10.41 -1.50 -18.65
N ASN A 142 -10.99 -2.33 -17.77
CA ASN A 142 -11.63 -3.60 -18.12
C ASN A 142 -10.72 -4.48 -19.00
N ALA A 143 -9.43 -4.50 -18.69
CA ALA A 143 -8.39 -5.17 -19.46
C ALA A 143 -7.52 -6.02 -18.56
N SER A 144 -7.22 -7.25 -18.96
CA SER A 144 -6.39 -8.19 -18.19
C SER A 144 -5.19 -8.67 -19.00
N VAL A 145 -4.03 -8.73 -18.35
CA VAL A 145 -2.86 -9.40 -18.93
C VAL A 145 -3.03 -10.90 -18.74
N GLU A 146 -3.22 -11.65 -19.82
CA GLU A 146 -3.42 -13.11 -19.77
C GLU A 146 -2.07 -13.86 -19.79
N LYS A 147 -1.10 -13.32 -20.52
CA LYS A 147 0.21 -13.92 -20.72
C LYS A 147 1.27 -12.86 -21.00
N ILE A 148 2.50 -13.16 -20.67
CA ILE A 148 3.68 -12.38 -21.05
C ILE A 148 4.70 -13.24 -21.81
N ASP A 149 5.51 -12.58 -22.64
CA ASP A 149 6.66 -13.18 -23.30
C ASP A 149 7.86 -12.24 -23.13
N THR A 150 8.91 -12.74 -22.50
CA THR A 150 10.16 -12.04 -22.22
C THR A 150 11.34 -12.55 -23.05
N SER A 151 11.11 -13.38 -24.06
CA SER A 151 12.18 -13.98 -24.89
C SER A 151 12.89 -12.96 -25.79
N GLY A 152 12.21 -11.85 -26.16
CA GLY A 152 12.76 -10.78 -26.99
C GLY A 152 13.63 -9.78 -26.20
N LYS A 153 13.87 -8.58 -26.79
CA LYS A 153 14.63 -7.51 -26.12
C LYS A 153 13.87 -6.86 -24.98
N GLY A 154 12.55 -6.76 -25.07
CA GLY A 154 11.64 -6.23 -24.06
C GLY A 154 10.65 -7.28 -23.59
N VAL A 155 9.48 -6.84 -23.18
CA VAL A 155 8.35 -7.66 -22.78
C VAL A 155 7.18 -7.48 -23.76
N LYS A 156 6.52 -8.58 -24.12
CA LYS A 156 5.21 -8.57 -24.81
C LYS A 156 4.16 -9.01 -23.81
N ALA A 157 3.12 -8.21 -23.66
CA ALA A 157 1.97 -8.53 -22.85
C ALA A 157 0.75 -8.79 -23.75
N PHE A 158 0.13 -9.95 -23.60
CA PHE A 158 -1.10 -10.32 -24.28
C PHE A 158 -2.26 -9.89 -23.40
N VAL A 159 -2.98 -8.88 -23.85
CA VAL A 159 -4.02 -8.19 -23.06
C VAL A 159 -5.39 -8.52 -23.63
N LYS A 160 -6.25 -9.07 -22.80
CA LYS A 160 -7.66 -9.28 -23.12
C LYS A 160 -8.45 -8.03 -22.79
N THR A 161 -9.22 -7.55 -23.78
CA THR A 161 -10.12 -6.39 -23.64
C THR A 161 -11.53 -6.77 -24.10
N ALA A 162 -12.50 -5.90 -23.88
CA ALA A 162 -13.86 -6.07 -24.39
C ALA A 162 -13.94 -6.17 -25.94
N LYS A 163 -12.90 -5.67 -26.63
CA LYS A 163 -12.83 -5.68 -28.11
C LYS A 163 -12.07 -6.88 -28.68
N GLY A 164 -11.47 -7.68 -27.82
CA GLY A 164 -10.64 -8.83 -28.21
C GLY A 164 -9.26 -8.79 -27.56
N GLU A 165 -8.34 -9.56 -28.09
CA GLU A 165 -6.96 -9.61 -27.62
C GLU A 165 -6.11 -8.54 -28.32
N GLU A 166 -5.28 -7.88 -27.53
CA GLU A 166 -4.29 -6.90 -28.00
C GLU A 166 -2.91 -7.31 -27.49
N VAL A 167 -1.86 -7.03 -28.27
CA VAL A 167 -0.47 -7.25 -27.86
C VAL A 167 0.20 -5.93 -27.62
N LEU A 168 0.66 -5.72 -26.39
CA LEU A 168 1.46 -4.56 -26.01
C LEU A 168 2.94 -4.95 -25.92
N GLU A 169 3.82 -4.08 -26.41
CA GLU A 169 5.27 -4.25 -26.32
C GLU A 169 5.89 -3.08 -25.54
N ALA A 170 6.80 -3.40 -24.61
CA ALA A 170 7.55 -2.39 -23.87
C ALA A 170 8.94 -2.91 -23.44
N ASP A 171 9.81 -1.98 -23.03
CA ASP A 171 11.10 -2.35 -22.46
C ASP A 171 10.92 -3.06 -21.11
N ILE A 172 10.01 -2.57 -20.28
CA ILE A 172 9.74 -3.03 -18.91
C ILE A 172 8.24 -3.18 -18.70
N LEU A 173 7.86 -4.19 -17.91
CA LEU A 173 6.54 -4.33 -17.34
C LEU A 173 6.64 -4.23 -15.81
N LEU A 174 5.93 -3.28 -15.23
CA LEU A 174 5.77 -3.12 -13.79
C LEU A 174 4.50 -3.83 -13.33
N SER A 175 4.64 -4.82 -12.46
CA SER A 175 3.53 -5.46 -11.77
C SER A 175 3.17 -4.69 -10.51
N ALA A 176 2.00 -4.03 -10.53
CA ALA A 176 1.45 -3.25 -9.42
C ALA A 176 0.08 -3.80 -8.95
N VAL A 177 -0.07 -5.13 -8.97
CA VAL A 177 -1.32 -5.88 -8.68
C VAL A 177 -1.53 -6.14 -7.19
N GLY A 178 -0.93 -5.34 -6.34
CA GLY A 178 -1.02 -5.43 -4.89
C GLY A 178 0.24 -5.95 -4.22
N ILE A 179 0.11 -6.23 -2.93
CA ILE A 179 1.20 -6.70 -2.07
C ILE A 179 0.89 -8.07 -1.49
N LYS A 180 1.94 -8.80 -1.09
CA LYS A 180 1.88 -10.03 -0.33
C LYS A 180 2.71 -9.86 0.94
N THR A 181 2.17 -10.22 2.09
CA THR A 181 2.85 -10.09 3.38
C THR A 181 4.01 -11.10 3.51
N ASN A 182 5.04 -10.71 4.25
CA ASN A 182 6.22 -11.53 4.47
C ASN A 182 6.03 -12.41 5.73
N LEU A 183 5.24 -13.46 5.61
CA LEU A 183 4.93 -14.37 6.70
C LEU A 183 5.60 -15.75 6.56
N GLU A 184 6.28 -16.00 5.45
CA GLU A 184 6.85 -17.30 5.14
C GLU A 184 8.09 -17.59 5.97
N ASN A 185 8.16 -18.79 6.55
CA ASN A 185 9.30 -19.32 7.29
C ASN A 185 9.71 -18.54 8.56
N ILE A 186 8.87 -17.62 9.05
CA ILE A 186 9.15 -16.85 10.26
C ILE A 186 8.69 -17.54 11.54
N GLY A 187 8.15 -18.77 11.46
CA GLY A 187 7.81 -19.60 12.63
C GLY A 187 6.41 -19.39 13.21
N LEU A 188 5.44 -18.88 12.41
CA LEU A 188 4.06 -18.64 12.87
C LEU A 188 3.37 -19.92 13.32
N GLU A 189 3.45 -20.98 12.51
CA GLU A 189 2.81 -22.27 12.81
C GLU A 189 3.46 -22.94 14.03
N GLU A 190 4.79 -22.83 14.15
CA GLU A 190 5.55 -23.44 15.26
C GLU A 190 5.19 -22.81 16.62
N VAL A 191 4.85 -21.51 16.61
CA VAL A 191 4.41 -20.76 17.80
C VAL A 191 2.89 -20.87 18.00
N GLY A 192 2.13 -21.21 16.95
CA GLY A 192 0.67 -21.31 16.99
C GLY A 192 -0.03 -19.96 16.80
N ILE A 193 0.60 -19.01 16.11
CA ILE A 193 0.01 -17.71 15.80
C ILE A 193 -1.04 -17.85 14.69
N ALA A 194 -2.25 -17.38 14.96
CA ALA A 194 -3.38 -17.45 14.04
C ALA A 194 -3.27 -16.42 12.91
N THR A 195 -3.62 -16.86 11.70
CA THR A 195 -3.68 -16.02 10.50
C THR A 195 -5.02 -16.16 9.82
N ASP A 196 -5.46 -15.08 9.15
CA ASP A 196 -6.54 -15.12 8.17
C ASP A 196 -5.98 -14.71 6.81
N ARG A 197 -6.01 -15.65 5.85
CA ARG A 197 -5.36 -15.50 4.53
C ARG A 197 -3.88 -15.18 4.69
N ASP A 198 -3.49 -13.94 4.29
CA ASP A 198 -2.12 -13.43 4.35
C ASP A 198 -1.92 -12.39 5.46
N LYS A 199 -2.76 -12.40 6.52
CA LYS A 199 -2.69 -11.46 7.65
C LYS A 199 -2.63 -12.18 8.98
N ILE A 200 -1.87 -11.64 9.94
CA ILE A 200 -1.87 -12.09 11.32
C ILE A 200 -3.10 -11.53 12.02
N ILE A 201 -3.84 -12.37 12.73
CA ILE A 201 -4.99 -11.94 13.53
C ILE A 201 -4.49 -11.29 14.81
N VAL A 202 -4.91 -10.06 15.06
CA VAL A 202 -4.59 -9.30 16.27
C VAL A 202 -5.83 -8.66 16.87
N ASN A 203 -5.77 -8.32 18.16
CA ASN A 203 -6.76 -7.48 18.80
C ASN A 203 -6.49 -5.97 18.54
N ASP A 204 -7.32 -5.09 19.12
CA ASP A 204 -7.22 -3.62 18.96
C ASP A 204 -5.89 -3.02 19.44
N PHE A 205 -5.09 -3.77 20.16
CA PHE A 205 -3.76 -3.39 20.68
C PHE A 205 -2.64 -4.24 20.08
N TYR A 206 -2.88 -4.84 18.92
CA TYR A 206 -1.92 -5.59 18.10
C TYR A 206 -1.39 -6.88 18.74
N GLN A 207 -2.01 -7.37 19.83
CA GLN A 207 -1.67 -8.64 20.42
C GLN A 207 -2.28 -9.79 19.61
N THR A 208 -1.47 -10.81 19.32
CA THR A 208 -1.92 -12.05 18.68
C THR A 208 -2.69 -12.94 19.66
N ASN A 209 -3.15 -14.09 19.20
CA ASN A 209 -3.74 -15.13 20.06
C ASN A 209 -2.74 -15.75 21.04
N ILE A 210 -1.43 -15.53 20.88
CA ILE A 210 -0.37 -16.06 21.76
C ILE A 210 0.18 -14.92 22.64
N PRO A 211 0.10 -15.03 23.97
CA PRO A 211 0.59 -14.01 24.89
C PRO A 211 2.07 -13.69 24.69
N GLY A 212 2.39 -12.38 24.63
CA GLY A 212 3.74 -11.87 24.41
C GLY A 212 4.16 -11.81 22.95
N TYR A 213 3.28 -12.17 22.01
CA TYR A 213 3.50 -11.97 20.59
C TYR A 213 2.51 -10.96 20.03
N TYR A 214 3.02 -10.02 19.25
CA TYR A 214 2.29 -8.91 18.67
C TYR A 214 2.62 -8.81 17.16
N ALA A 215 1.77 -8.14 16.40
CA ALA A 215 2.06 -7.85 14.99
C ALA A 215 1.53 -6.48 14.59
N ILE A 216 2.26 -5.77 13.72
CA ILE A 216 1.94 -4.41 13.25
C ILE A 216 2.30 -4.23 11.78
N GLY A 217 1.76 -3.18 11.15
CA GLY A 217 2.06 -2.78 9.78
C GLY A 217 1.43 -3.72 8.75
N ASP A 218 2.09 -3.88 7.61
CA ASP A 218 1.51 -4.59 6.46
C ASP A 218 1.07 -6.03 6.75
N VAL A 219 1.53 -6.64 7.81
CA VAL A 219 1.20 -8.03 8.18
C VAL A 219 -0.12 -8.18 8.95
N VAL A 220 -0.73 -7.08 9.38
CA VAL A 220 -2.04 -7.07 10.07
C VAL A 220 -3.15 -6.51 9.17
N PRO A 221 -4.44 -6.75 9.47
CA PRO A 221 -5.55 -6.11 8.77
C PRO A 221 -5.46 -4.58 8.86
N GLY A 222 -5.79 -3.88 7.77
CA GLY A 222 -5.78 -2.42 7.71
C GLY A 222 -5.05 -1.89 6.48
N PRO A 223 -4.96 -0.57 6.32
CA PRO A 223 -4.23 0.07 5.24
C PRO A 223 -2.72 -0.17 5.37
N ALA A 224 -2.07 -0.64 4.31
CA ALA A 224 -0.62 -0.85 4.26
C ALA A 224 0.11 0.48 4.03
N LEU A 225 0.17 1.31 5.07
CA LEU A 225 0.72 2.66 5.04
C LEU A 225 1.74 2.86 6.18
N ALA A 226 2.85 3.52 5.87
CA ALA A 226 3.94 3.70 6.84
C ALA A 226 3.53 4.46 8.11
N HIS A 227 2.68 5.49 7.98
CA HIS A 227 2.18 6.25 9.13
C HIS A 227 1.20 5.43 9.99
N VAL A 228 0.43 4.51 9.39
CA VAL A 228 -0.42 3.57 10.10
C VAL A 228 0.43 2.60 10.91
N ALA A 229 1.41 1.95 10.27
CA ALA A 229 2.34 1.04 10.96
C ALA A 229 3.08 1.73 12.12
N SER A 230 3.43 3.01 11.98
CA SER A 230 4.05 3.80 13.05
C SER A 230 3.11 4.04 14.22
N ALA A 231 1.85 4.40 13.95
CA ALA A 231 0.82 4.59 14.99
C ALA A 231 0.50 3.27 15.69
N GLU A 232 0.36 2.17 14.94
CA GLU A 232 0.18 0.82 15.47
C GLU A 232 1.32 0.41 16.41
N GLY A 233 2.58 0.69 16.00
CA GLY A 233 3.77 0.44 16.80
C GLY A 233 3.76 1.19 18.12
N ILE A 234 3.39 2.48 18.12
CA ILE A 234 3.28 3.31 19.32
C ILE A 234 2.20 2.74 20.24
N THR A 235 0.97 2.54 19.73
CA THR A 235 -0.15 1.98 20.49
C THR A 235 0.20 0.62 21.11
N CYS A 236 0.85 -0.25 20.32
CA CYS A 236 1.29 -1.57 20.78
C CYS A 236 2.28 -1.46 21.95
N VAL A 237 3.33 -0.67 21.81
CA VAL A 237 4.40 -0.54 22.82
C VAL A 237 3.90 0.15 24.09
N GLU A 238 3.09 1.19 23.96
CA GLU A 238 2.48 1.87 25.10
C GLU A 238 1.55 0.94 25.87
N LYS A 239 0.79 0.10 25.17
CA LYS A 239 -0.04 -0.94 25.82
C LYS A 239 0.79 -2.00 26.54
N ILE A 240 1.90 -2.45 25.93
CA ILE A 240 2.86 -3.36 26.58
C ILE A 240 3.42 -2.74 27.86
N ALA A 241 3.70 -1.44 27.85
CA ALA A 241 4.19 -0.68 29.01
C ALA A 241 3.12 -0.44 30.09
N GLY A 242 1.88 -0.88 29.89
CA GLY A 242 0.78 -0.73 30.84
C GLY A 242 0.13 0.65 30.83
N LEU A 243 0.40 1.47 29.81
CA LEU A 243 -0.22 2.79 29.67
C LEU A 243 -1.69 2.65 29.21
N HIS A 244 -2.47 3.68 29.51
CA HIS A 244 -3.81 3.81 28.94
C HIS A 244 -3.68 4.35 27.52
N VAL A 245 -4.17 3.59 26.56
CA VAL A 245 -4.15 3.96 25.12
C VAL A 245 -5.50 3.62 24.51
N ASP A 246 -5.94 4.46 23.58
CA ASP A 246 -7.13 4.21 22.80
C ASP A 246 -6.78 3.41 21.54
N PRO A 247 -7.68 2.54 21.04
CA PRO A 247 -7.54 1.90 19.74
C PRO A 247 -7.45 2.92 18.60
N ILE A 248 -6.74 2.56 17.55
CA ILE A 248 -6.70 3.38 16.33
C ILE A 248 -8.07 3.34 15.64
N ASP A 249 -8.61 4.51 15.31
CA ASP A 249 -9.79 4.62 14.45
C ASP A 249 -9.38 4.47 12.97
N TYR A 250 -9.52 3.27 12.46
CA TYR A 250 -9.24 2.96 11.04
C TYR A 250 -10.20 3.62 10.04
N GLY A 251 -11.31 4.16 10.50
CA GLY A 251 -12.22 4.97 9.69
C GLY A 251 -11.73 6.38 9.42
N ASN A 252 -10.68 6.82 10.13
CA ASN A 252 -10.17 8.20 10.09
C ASN A 252 -8.69 8.29 9.66
N ILE A 253 -8.23 7.34 8.86
CA ILE A 253 -6.86 7.31 8.35
C ILE A 253 -6.78 8.01 7.00
N PRO A 254 -5.96 9.07 6.85
CA PRO A 254 -5.76 9.70 5.56
C PRO A 254 -4.92 8.83 4.63
N GLY A 255 -5.34 8.75 3.37
CA GLY A 255 -4.59 8.16 2.26
C GLY A 255 -4.18 9.22 1.26
N CYS A 256 -3.02 9.04 0.60
CA CYS A 256 -2.57 9.91 -0.49
C CYS A 256 -2.07 9.08 -1.67
N THR A 257 -2.36 9.57 -2.89
CA THR A 257 -1.72 9.11 -4.12
C THR A 257 -0.97 10.28 -4.73
N TYR A 258 0.36 10.16 -4.78
CA TYR A 258 1.27 11.23 -5.22
C TYR A 258 1.44 11.24 -6.74
N ALA A 259 0.48 11.84 -7.42
CA ALA A 259 0.48 12.04 -8.87
C ALA A 259 0.19 13.52 -9.21
N THR A 260 -0.18 13.84 -10.44
CA THR A 260 -0.64 15.18 -10.82
C THR A 260 -1.99 15.05 -11.55
N PRO A 261 -3.10 15.50 -10.91
CA PRO A 261 -3.20 16.06 -9.56
C PRO A 261 -2.93 15.02 -8.47
N GLU A 262 -2.60 15.48 -7.25
CA GLU A 262 -2.55 14.61 -6.07
C GLU A 262 -3.97 14.22 -5.65
N ILE A 263 -4.10 13.00 -5.09
CA ILE A 263 -5.34 12.57 -4.43
C ILE A 263 -5.05 12.48 -2.94
N ALA A 264 -5.95 13.02 -2.14
CA ALA A 264 -5.96 12.84 -0.70
C ALA A 264 -7.38 12.49 -0.25
N SER A 265 -7.53 11.41 0.50
CA SER A 265 -8.82 10.92 0.97
C SER A 265 -8.76 10.51 2.43
N VAL A 266 -9.88 10.62 3.13
CA VAL A 266 -10.08 10.12 4.49
C VAL A 266 -11.55 9.79 4.69
N GLY A 267 -11.84 8.68 5.36
CA GLY A 267 -13.20 8.25 5.63
C GLY A 267 -13.82 7.39 4.52
N LEU A 268 -15.13 7.49 4.37
CA LEU A 268 -15.90 6.66 3.44
C LEU A 268 -16.02 7.30 2.07
N THR A 269 -15.95 6.50 1.02
CA THR A 269 -16.37 6.92 -0.32
C THR A 269 -17.89 7.05 -0.39
N GLU A 270 -18.41 7.80 -1.37
CA GLU A 270 -19.85 7.94 -1.64
C GLU A 270 -20.54 6.57 -1.73
N LYS A 271 -19.89 5.61 -2.41
CA LYS A 271 -20.39 4.25 -2.54
C LYS A 271 -20.51 3.56 -1.18
N GLN A 272 -19.46 3.61 -0.36
CA GLN A 272 -19.42 3.01 0.98
C GLN A 272 -20.44 3.67 1.92
N ALA A 273 -20.62 5.00 1.85
CA ALA A 273 -21.62 5.70 2.63
C ALA A 273 -23.03 5.24 2.27
N LYS A 274 -23.35 5.11 0.98
CA LYS A 274 -24.63 4.56 0.50
C LYS A 274 -24.86 3.13 0.97
N GLU A 275 -23.86 2.26 0.84
CA GLU A 275 -23.94 0.86 1.27
C GLU A 275 -24.18 0.71 2.78
N LYS A 276 -23.67 1.65 3.57
CA LYS A 276 -23.89 1.70 5.03
C LYS A 276 -25.19 2.42 5.43
N GLY A 277 -25.94 2.96 4.47
CA GLY A 277 -27.23 3.61 4.71
C GLY A 277 -27.11 5.01 5.33
N TYR A 278 -25.97 5.69 5.15
CA TYR A 278 -25.83 7.08 5.61
C TYR A 278 -26.53 8.05 4.66
N ASP A 279 -27.21 9.04 5.23
CA ASP A 279 -27.60 10.25 4.52
C ASP A 279 -26.40 11.19 4.44
N PHE A 280 -26.04 11.66 3.26
CA PHE A 280 -24.90 12.53 3.06
C PHE A 280 -25.15 13.57 1.97
N TYR A 281 -24.40 14.66 2.05
CA TYR A 281 -24.37 15.69 1.01
C TYR A 281 -23.00 15.65 0.33
N LYS A 282 -23.02 15.68 -1.00
CA LYS A 282 -21.77 15.78 -1.79
C LYS A 282 -21.50 17.24 -2.14
N LEU A 283 -20.35 17.75 -1.70
CA LEU A 283 -19.84 19.06 -2.08
C LEU A 283 -18.61 18.88 -2.94
N SER A 284 -18.68 19.34 -4.19
CA SER A 284 -17.54 19.35 -5.10
C SER A 284 -17.06 20.79 -5.31
N LEU A 285 -15.83 21.08 -4.92
CA LEU A 285 -15.19 22.39 -5.11
C LEU A 285 -14.06 22.27 -6.13
N ASN A 286 -13.95 23.24 -7.04
CA ASN A 286 -12.81 23.30 -7.95
C ASN A 286 -11.70 24.21 -7.38
N SER A 287 -10.47 24.08 -7.89
CA SER A 287 -9.31 24.82 -7.42
C SER A 287 -9.43 26.36 -7.55
N LYS A 288 -10.34 26.87 -8.38
CA LYS A 288 -10.61 28.31 -8.51
C LYS A 288 -11.47 28.82 -7.36
N GLU A 289 -12.40 27.99 -6.87
CA GLU A 289 -13.27 28.32 -5.74
C GLU A 289 -12.50 28.25 -4.41
N LEU A 290 -11.49 27.40 -4.33
CA LEU A 290 -10.62 27.26 -3.14
C LEU A 290 -9.62 28.43 -2.97
N LYS A 291 -9.27 29.15 -4.03
CA LYS A 291 -8.29 30.26 -3.96
C LYS A 291 -8.75 31.47 -3.16
N GLY A 292 -10.02 31.58 -2.85
CA GLY A 292 -10.60 32.69 -2.05
C GLY A 292 -10.78 32.39 -0.57
N ASN A 293 -10.81 31.13 -0.18
CA ASN A 293 -11.02 30.70 1.19
C ASN A 293 -9.79 29.91 1.66
N LYS A 294 -9.09 30.45 2.69
CA LYS A 294 -8.10 29.67 3.42
C LYS A 294 -8.81 28.46 4.01
N CYS A 295 -8.61 27.30 3.41
CA CYS A 295 -9.03 26.04 4.00
C CYS A 295 -8.11 25.82 5.22
N THR A 296 -8.49 26.39 6.37
CA THR A 296 -7.87 26.07 7.64
C THR A 296 -8.49 24.76 8.10
N ASN A 297 -7.71 23.70 8.09
CA ASN A 297 -7.78 22.43 8.82
C ASN A 297 -9.03 22.18 9.68
N ASN A 298 -10.23 22.11 9.10
CA ASN A 298 -11.39 21.65 9.82
C ASN A 298 -12.32 20.92 8.86
N CYS A 299 -12.16 19.61 8.79
CA CYS A 299 -13.24 18.74 8.36
C CYS A 299 -14.26 18.73 9.49
N TYR A 300 -15.37 19.40 9.30
CA TYR A 300 -16.47 19.38 10.28
C TYR A 300 -17.37 18.19 10.00
N SER A 301 -17.51 17.30 10.98
CA SER A 301 -18.70 16.47 11.08
C SER A 301 -19.83 17.37 11.57
N HIS A 302 -20.87 17.54 10.79
CA HIS A 302 -22.10 18.15 11.28
C HIS A 302 -22.97 17.04 11.86
N SER A 303 -23.21 17.07 13.16
CA SER A 303 -24.29 16.31 13.77
C SER A 303 -25.59 17.11 13.56
N ASN A 304 -26.58 16.53 12.92
CA ASN A 304 -27.91 17.09 12.89
C ASN A 304 -28.50 17.12 14.31
N THR A 305 -29.37 18.07 14.57
CA THR A 305 -30.04 18.28 15.87
C THR A 305 -30.94 17.11 16.30
N ASP A 306 -31.12 16.11 15.43
CA ASP A 306 -31.88 14.86 15.65
C ASP A 306 -31.01 13.65 16.01
N GLY A 307 -29.69 13.83 16.12
CA GLY A 307 -28.74 12.76 16.50
C GLY A 307 -28.35 11.85 15.35
N THR A 308 -28.68 12.14 14.11
CA THR A 308 -28.16 11.43 12.94
C THR A 308 -26.78 11.97 12.55
N ASN A 309 -25.80 11.07 12.36
CA ASN A 309 -24.48 11.44 11.88
C ASN A 309 -24.53 11.69 10.37
N SER A 310 -24.31 12.94 9.95
CA SER A 310 -24.12 13.29 8.54
C SER A 310 -22.61 13.39 8.25
N TYR A 311 -22.13 12.74 7.20
CA TYR A 311 -20.75 12.84 6.75
C TYR A 311 -20.66 13.83 5.60
N ILE A 312 -19.64 14.69 5.65
CA ILE A 312 -19.28 15.58 4.54
C ILE A 312 -18.01 15.02 3.94
N GLU A 313 -18.11 14.58 2.70
CA GLU A 313 -16.94 14.24 1.90
C GLU A 313 -16.40 15.52 1.26
N ILE A 314 -15.15 15.86 1.52
CA ILE A 314 -14.45 16.96 0.85
C ILE A 314 -13.34 16.33 0.00
N SER A 315 -13.60 16.21 -1.30
CA SER A 315 -12.59 15.81 -2.26
C SER A 315 -11.83 17.06 -2.73
N LEU A 316 -10.59 17.21 -2.31
CA LEU A 316 -9.71 18.29 -2.75
C LEU A 316 -8.95 17.83 -4.00
N ILE A 317 -9.15 18.53 -5.11
CA ILE A 317 -8.38 18.37 -6.35
C ILE A 317 -7.56 19.64 -6.55
N SER A 318 -6.25 19.54 -6.39
CA SER A 318 -5.32 20.66 -6.59
C SER A 318 -4.88 20.79 -8.04
#